data_0d26e0fef85bcf9e30bb9c1cf5ae6f2d
#
_entry.id   0d26e0fef85bcf9e30bb9c1cf5ae6f2d
#
_cell.length_a   1.000
_cell.length_b   1.000
_cell.length_c   1.000
_cell.angle_alpha   90.00
_cell.angle_beta   90.00
_cell.angle_gamma   90.00
#
_symmetry.space_group_name_H-M   'P 1'
#
loop_
_entity.id
_entity.type
_entity.pdbx_description
1 polymer ?
#
loop_
_entity_poly.entity_id
_entity_poly.type
_entity_poly.pdbx_seq_one_letter_code
_entity_poly.pdbx_strand_id
1 'polypeptide(L)'
;PGVFFDHDKGKSHSSGKFLFAARVIPYRGSWLDFEFDAKDIVHVRIDRRRKLPVTTLLMALDSDLTASKRIEMSREGGQLPPEQAIGMSIEDILRHFYEKVDYIRTKEGWRTSFDVEAMRGTKLTHDLLDAKTGDVVAEAGDKLTPRVCRKLEEGGLKEVLVHDEELYGRYIAEDIINEATGEIYVEAGGEIDEELLVVLSEAGVKSLGALAIDHINIGPYIRNTLAVDKNRSREEALMDIYRVMRPGEPPTLETAEAMFQSLFFDAERYDLSAVGRVKMNARLNVEG
;
A
#
# COMPACT_ATOMS: atom_id res chain seq x y z
N PRO A 1 -2.02 -23.50 -15.93
CA PRO A 1 -1.35 -22.34 -15.35
C PRO A 1 -2.10 -21.03 -15.63
N GLY A 2 -2.00 -20.06 -14.74
CA GLY A 2 -2.63 -18.77 -14.86
C GLY A 2 -2.96 -18.12 -13.53
N VAL A 3 -3.74 -17.01 -13.60
CA VAL A 3 -4.26 -16.30 -12.43
C VAL A 3 -5.78 -16.44 -12.40
N PHE A 4 -6.30 -16.91 -11.28
CA PHE A 4 -7.72 -17.12 -11.06
C PHE A 4 -8.19 -16.20 -9.94
N PHE A 5 -9.21 -15.42 -10.23
CA PHE A 5 -9.79 -14.47 -9.28
C PHE A 5 -11.28 -14.72 -9.17
N ASP A 6 -11.77 -14.89 -7.94
CA ASP A 6 -13.19 -15.04 -7.63
C ASP A 6 -13.44 -14.67 -6.16
N HIS A 7 -14.71 -14.52 -5.80
CA HIS A 7 -15.08 -14.49 -4.40
C HIS A 7 -15.20 -15.92 -3.86
N ASP A 8 -14.87 -16.13 -2.60
CA ASP A 8 -14.96 -17.42 -1.95
C ASP A 8 -16.42 -17.71 -1.57
N LYS A 9 -17.10 -18.49 -2.40
CA LYS A 9 -18.52 -18.86 -2.23
C LYS A 9 -18.80 -19.69 -0.95
N GLY A 10 -17.78 -20.33 -0.38
CA GLY A 10 -17.89 -21.14 0.82
C GLY A 10 -17.71 -20.36 2.13
N LYS A 11 -17.28 -19.11 2.07
CA LYS A 11 -16.96 -18.27 3.22
C LYS A 11 -17.72 -16.95 3.16
N SER A 12 -19.04 -16.98 3.05
CA SER A 12 -19.81 -15.77 3.30
C SER A 12 -19.70 -15.43 4.79
N HIS A 13 -19.09 -14.29 5.10
CA HIS A 13 -19.10 -13.76 6.46
C HIS A 13 -20.55 -13.48 6.89
N SER A 14 -20.83 -13.62 8.19
CA SER A 14 -22.16 -13.34 8.78
C SER A 14 -22.70 -11.93 8.45
N SER A 15 -21.83 -11.00 8.05
CA SER A 15 -22.20 -9.66 7.58
C SER A 15 -22.66 -9.60 6.11
N GLY A 16 -22.67 -10.71 5.38
CA GLY A 16 -22.97 -10.75 3.95
C GLY A 16 -21.85 -10.21 3.04
N LYS A 17 -20.68 -9.90 3.61
CA LYS A 17 -19.53 -9.41 2.87
C LYS A 17 -18.89 -10.52 2.04
N PHE A 18 -18.68 -10.26 0.75
CA PHE A 18 -17.95 -11.17 -0.11
C PHE A 18 -16.46 -11.11 0.18
N LEU A 19 -15.84 -12.28 0.38
CA LEU A 19 -14.40 -12.39 0.57
C LEU A 19 -13.77 -12.82 -0.75
N PHE A 20 -13.00 -11.93 -1.34
CA PHE A 20 -12.31 -12.19 -2.61
C PHE A 20 -11.03 -12.97 -2.39
N ALA A 21 -10.67 -13.78 -3.38
CA ALA A 21 -9.44 -14.54 -3.41
C ALA A 21 -8.86 -14.57 -4.81
N ALA A 22 -7.53 -14.56 -4.90
CA ALA A 22 -6.81 -14.74 -6.16
C ALA A 22 -5.80 -15.88 -5.99
N ARG A 23 -5.62 -16.68 -7.04
CA ARG A 23 -4.69 -17.79 -7.05
C ARG A 23 -3.80 -17.72 -8.27
N VAL A 24 -2.50 -17.77 -8.06
CA VAL A 24 -1.50 -17.91 -9.11
C VAL A 24 -1.04 -19.37 -9.17
N ILE A 25 -1.34 -20.02 -10.28
CA ILE A 25 -0.95 -21.42 -10.54
C ILE A 25 0.09 -21.43 -11.64
N PRO A 26 1.38 -21.76 -11.32
CA PRO A 26 2.42 -21.93 -12.34
C PRO A 26 2.27 -23.26 -13.05
N TYR A 27 2.97 -23.41 -14.18
CA TYR A 27 3.16 -24.70 -14.83
C TYR A 27 3.97 -25.66 -13.94
N ARG A 28 5.02 -25.12 -13.32
CA ARG A 28 5.88 -25.82 -12.36
C ARG A 28 6.26 -24.88 -11.24
N GLY A 29 6.12 -25.32 -10.00
CA GLY A 29 6.54 -24.55 -8.83
C GLY A 29 5.41 -24.29 -7.83
N SER A 30 5.68 -23.40 -6.90
CA SER A 30 4.78 -23.08 -5.78
C SER A 30 3.56 -22.27 -6.20
N TRP A 31 2.43 -22.61 -5.61
CA TRP A 31 1.19 -21.85 -5.76
C TRP A 31 1.18 -20.67 -4.80
N LEU A 32 0.59 -19.56 -5.25
CA LEU A 32 0.29 -18.39 -4.42
C LEU A 32 -1.21 -18.20 -4.33
N ASP A 33 -1.73 -18.16 -3.12
CA ASP A 33 -3.11 -17.79 -2.84
C ASP A 33 -3.13 -16.45 -2.10
N PHE A 34 -3.89 -15.49 -2.62
CA PHE A 34 -4.15 -14.20 -1.97
C PHE A 34 -5.59 -14.19 -1.49
N GLU A 35 -5.81 -13.88 -0.23
CA GLU A 35 -7.12 -13.93 0.41
C GLU A 35 -7.41 -12.64 1.17
N PHE A 36 -8.59 -12.06 0.94
CA PHE A 36 -9.11 -10.98 1.76
C PHE A 36 -9.89 -11.56 2.94
N ASP A 37 -9.72 -10.99 4.11
CA ASP A 37 -10.53 -11.34 5.27
C ASP A 37 -11.62 -10.30 5.56
N ALA A 38 -12.47 -10.59 6.55
CA ALA A 38 -13.58 -9.70 6.91
C ALA A 38 -13.14 -8.38 7.54
N LYS A 39 -11.90 -8.27 7.98
CA LYS A 39 -11.30 -7.07 8.58
C LYS A 39 -10.52 -6.21 7.57
N ASP A 40 -10.68 -6.49 6.29
CA ASP A 40 -9.96 -5.81 5.19
C ASP A 40 -8.44 -5.99 5.25
N ILE A 41 -8.00 -7.17 5.70
CA ILE A 41 -6.60 -7.59 5.67
C ILE A 41 -6.39 -8.55 4.50
N VAL A 42 -5.29 -8.38 3.79
CA VAL A 42 -4.89 -9.25 2.68
C VAL A 42 -3.83 -10.24 3.14
N HIS A 43 -4.14 -11.51 3.01
CA HIS A 43 -3.23 -12.60 3.37
C HIS A 43 -2.69 -13.30 2.13
N VAL A 44 -1.52 -13.92 2.27
CA VAL A 44 -0.92 -14.79 1.26
C VAL A 44 -0.67 -16.17 1.86
N ARG A 45 -0.89 -17.21 1.06
CA ARG A 45 -0.47 -18.59 1.35
C ARG A 45 0.44 -19.06 0.24
N ILE A 46 1.56 -19.64 0.61
CA ILE A 46 2.47 -20.31 -0.31
C ILE A 46 2.23 -21.81 -0.16
N ASP A 47 1.91 -22.50 -1.25
CA ASP A 47 1.61 -23.94 -1.26
C ASP A 47 0.55 -24.35 -0.21
N ARG A 48 -0.46 -23.52 -0.02
CA ARG A 48 -1.55 -23.69 0.95
C ARG A 48 -1.11 -23.89 2.40
N ARG A 49 0.07 -23.41 2.72
CA ARG A 49 0.56 -23.40 4.10
C ARG A 49 -0.15 -22.32 4.92
N ARG A 50 0.26 -22.15 6.17
CA ARG A 50 -0.31 -21.12 7.05
C ARG A 50 -0.22 -19.73 6.39
N LYS A 51 -1.29 -18.96 6.50
CA LYS A 51 -1.36 -17.62 5.91
C LYS A 51 -0.45 -16.62 6.63
N LEU A 52 0.12 -15.74 5.83
CA LEU A 52 0.91 -14.59 6.26
C LEU A 52 0.24 -13.31 5.76
N PRO A 53 0.46 -12.15 6.39
CA PRO A 53 0.12 -10.88 5.76
C PRO A 53 0.81 -10.77 4.39
N VAL A 54 0.09 -10.29 3.37
CA VAL A 54 0.70 -10.14 2.03
C VAL A 54 1.90 -9.18 2.06
N THR A 55 1.92 -8.25 2.99
CA THR A 55 3.02 -7.29 3.18
C THR A 55 4.32 -7.97 3.61
N THR A 56 4.24 -9.10 4.31
CA THR A 56 5.42 -9.93 4.60
C THR A 56 6.08 -10.43 3.30
N LEU A 57 5.28 -10.90 2.35
CA LEU A 57 5.79 -11.29 1.03
C LEU A 57 6.42 -10.09 0.29
N LEU A 58 5.76 -8.94 0.32
CA LEU A 58 6.25 -7.72 -0.34
C LEU A 58 7.56 -7.22 0.27
N MET A 59 7.72 -7.28 1.59
CA MET A 59 8.97 -6.92 2.27
C MET A 59 10.13 -7.88 1.94
N ALA A 60 9.83 -9.14 1.63
CA ALA A 60 10.82 -10.14 1.24
C ALA A 60 11.32 -9.95 -0.19
N LEU A 61 10.54 -9.27 -1.05
CA LEU A 61 10.96 -8.95 -2.40
C LEU A 61 12.06 -7.89 -2.38
N ASP A 62 12.96 -7.96 -3.36
CA ASP A 62 13.99 -6.95 -3.51
C ASP A 62 13.39 -5.58 -3.84
N SER A 63 13.93 -4.53 -3.23
CA SER A 63 13.71 -3.17 -3.72
C SER A 63 14.30 -2.99 -5.13
N ASP A 64 13.85 -1.98 -5.87
CA ASP A 64 14.36 -1.69 -7.21
C ASP A 64 15.89 -1.51 -7.22
N LEU A 65 16.41 -0.86 -6.18
CA LEU A 65 17.85 -0.67 -6.02
C LEU A 65 18.58 -2.00 -5.82
N THR A 66 18.06 -2.88 -4.98
CA THR A 66 18.63 -4.21 -4.75
C THR A 66 18.56 -5.07 -6.00
N ALA A 67 17.43 -5.07 -6.71
CA ALA A 67 17.27 -5.79 -7.97
C ALA A 67 18.32 -5.33 -9.02
N SER A 68 18.54 -4.03 -9.14
CA SER A 68 19.55 -3.46 -10.02
C SER A 68 20.98 -3.91 -9.65
N LYS A 69 21.31 -3.89 -8.35
CA LYS A 69 22.62 -4.37 -7.86
C LYS A 69 22.83 -5.87 -8.12
N ARG A 70 21.79 -6.68 -7.98
CA ARG A 70 21.91 -8.13 -8.30
C ARG A 70 22.23 -8.36 -9.77
N ILE A 71 21.59 -7.61 -10.67
CA ILE A 71 21.85 -7.71 -12.10
C ILE A 71 23.29 -7.30 -12.42
N GLU A 72 23.77 -6.21 -11.83
CA GLU A 72 25.14 -5.72 -12.02
C GLU A 72 26.17 -6.73 -11.55
N MET A 73 26.03 -7.20 -10.31
CA MET A 73 26.96 -8.20 -9.73
C MET A 73 26.93 -9.53 -10.50
N SER A 74 25.75 -9.95 -10.97
CA SER A 74 25.64 -11.18 -11.76
C SER A 74 26.40 -11.08 -13.09
N ARG A 75 26.42 -9.91 -13.73
CA ARG A 75 27.21 -9.67 -14.96
C ARG A 75 28.71 -9.78 -14.70
N GLU A 76 29.15 -9.48 -13.50
CA GLU A 76 30.53 -9.58 -13.05
C GLU A 76 30.88 -10.99 -12.50
N GLY A 77 29.93 -11.92 -12.53
CA GLY A 77 30.10 -13.28 -12.02
C GLY A 77 30.00 -13.41 -10.50
N GLY A 78 29.53 -12.36 -9.82
CA GLY A 78 29.32 -12.33 -8.38
C GLY A 78 27.86 -12.54 -7.97
N GLN A 79 27.63 -12.62 -6.65
CA GLN A 79 26.33 -12.66 -6.03
C GLN A 79 26.24 -11.62 -4.92
N LEU A 80 25.10 -10.95 -4.82
CA LEU A 80 24.85 -10.00 -3.74
C LEU A 80 24.66 -10.76 -2.41
N PRO A 81 25.47 -10.47 -1.37
CA PRO A 81 25.28 -11.07 -0.06
C PRO A 81 23.89 -10.74 0.51
N PRO A 82 23.23 -11.71 1.17
CA PRO A 82 21.87 -11.51 1.72
C PRO A 82 21.74 -10.31 2.64
N GLU A 83 22.74 -10.01 3.44
CA GLU A 83 22.80 -8.89 4.36
C GLU A 83 22.85 -7.50 3.68
N GLN A 84 23.19 -7.48 2.41
CA GLN A 84 23.23 -6.25 1.59
C GLN A 84 21.94 -6.04 0.79
N ALA A 85 21.07 -7.05 0.75
CA ALA A 85 19.80 -6.94 0.06
C ALA A 85 18.79 -6.18 0.91
N ILE A 86 18.14 -5.20 0.31
CA ILE A 86 17.10 -4.38 0.93
C ILE A 86 15.78 -4.68 0.22
N GLY A 87 14.75 -4.97 1.00
CA GLY A 87 13.40 -5.16 0.50
C GLY A 87 12.63 -3.86 0.35
N MET A 88 11.35 -3.97 0.04
CA MET A 88 10.44 -2.81 0.04
C MET A 88 10.24 -2.33 1.47
N SER A 89 10.43 -1.04 1.70
CA SER A 89 10.07 -0.39 2.96
C SER A 89 8.56 -0.22 3.07
N ILE A 90 8.07 0.13 4.27
CA ILE A 90 6.65 0.46 4.47
C ILE A 90 6.23 1.59 3.54
N GLU A 91 7.03 2.64 3.41
CA GLU A 91 6.76 3.75 2.49
C GLU A 91 6.75 3.31 1.02
N ASP A 92 7.68 2.44 0.62
CA ASP A 92 7.72 1.89 -0.74
C ASP A 92 6.44 1.10 -1.06
N ILE A 93 5.99 0.26 -0.13
CA ILE A 93 4.76 -0.51 -0.28
C ILE A 93 3.56 0.42 -0.40
N LEU A 94 3.42 1.39 0.48
CA LEU A 94 2.32 2.36 0.44
C LEU A 94 2.33 3.18 -0.85
N ARG A 95 3.49 3.63 -1.29
CA ARG A 95 3.65 4.38 -2.55
C ARG A 95 3.30 3.54 -3.77
N HIS A 96 3.53 2.24 -3.71
CA HIS A 96 3.17 1.33 -4.80
C HIS A 96 1.66 1.17 -4.98
N PHE A 97 0.90 1.21 -3.89
CA PHE A 97 -0.55 0.98 -3.91
C PHE A 97 -1.39 2.26 -3.85
N TYR A 98 -0.83 3.36 -3.34
CA TYR A 98 -1.58 4.59 -3.09
C TYR A 98 -0.87 5.81 -3.64
N GLU A 99 -1.65 6.72 -4.20
CA GLU A 99 -1.19 8.06 -4.49
C GLU A 99 -1.15 8.89 -3.19
N LYS A 100 -0.31 9.91 -3.19
CA LYS A 100 -0.16 10.83 -2.07
C LYS A 100 -0.90 12.12 -2.37
N VAL A 101 -1.63 12.62 -1.37
CA VAL A 101 -2.25 13.93 -1.37
C VAL A 101 -1.50 14.82 -0.39
N ASP A 102 -0.99 15.95 -0.87
CA ASP A 102 -0.25 16.91 -0.06
C ASP A 102 -1.18 17.94 0.57
N TYR A 103 -0.94 18.22 1.84
CA TYR A 103 -1.63 19.24 2.62
C TYR A 103 -0.63 20.21 3.21
N ILE A 104 -0.88 21.51 3.04
CA ILE A 104 -0.03 22.58 3.55
C ILE A 104 -0.82 23.39 4.56
N ARG A 105 -0.28 23.53 5.78
CA ARG A 105 -0.90 24.31 6.85
C ARG A 105 -0.89 25.79 6.52
N THR A 106 -2.06 26.42 6.59
CA THR A 106 -2.24 27.87 6.53
C THR A 106 -2.93 28.35 7.81
N LYS A 107 -3.11 29.64 7.95
CA LYS A 107 -3.82 30.21 9.10
C LYS A 107 -5.30 29.86 9.11
N GLU A 108 -5.88 29.65 7.94
CA GLU A 108 -7.30 29.36 7.75
C GLU A 108 -7.64 27.87 7.66
N GLY A 109 -6.64 27.00 7.54
CA GLY A 109 -6.84 25.56 7.39
C GLY A 109 -5.73 24.90 6.58
N TRP A 110 -6.03 23.76 6.00
CA TRP A 110 -5.09 23.00 5.18
C TRP A 110 -5.37 23.23 3.70
N ARG A 111 -4.35 23.67 2.97
CA ARG A 111 -4.41 23.85 1.52
C ARG A 111 -4.04 22.54 0.82
N THR A 112 -4.87 22.15 -0.13
CA THR A 112 -4.63 20.95 -0.97
C THR A 112 -5.15 21.19 -2.37
N SER A 113 -4.65 20.41 -3.33
CA SER A 113 -5.12 20.47 -4.71
C SER A 113 -6.58 20.01 -4.81
N PHE A 114 -7.37 20.70 -5.64
CA PHE A 114 -8.71 20.25 -5.98
C PHE A 114 -8.62 19.16 -7.05
N ASP A 115 -8.97 17.93 -6.68
CA ASP A 115 -9.00 16.79 -7.58
C ASP A 115 -10.44 16.30 -7.75
N VAL A 116 -10.96 16.42 -8.96
CA VAL A 116 -12.34 16.03 -9.31
C VAL A 116 -12.60 14.56 -9.03
N GLU A 117 -11.65 13.69 -9.39
CA GLU A 117 -11.79 12.25 -9.20
C GLU A 117 -11.81 11.84 -7.72
N ALA A 118 -10.97 12.48 -6.90
CA ALA A 118 -10.91 12.20 -5.47
C ALA A 118 -12.09 12.78 -4.70
N MET A 119 -12.63 13.92 -5.14
CA MET A 119 -13.67 14.64 -4.38
C MET A 119 -15.09 14.34 -4.84
N ARG A 120 -15.28 13.80 -6.04
CA ARG A 120 -16.62 13.45 -6.52
C ARG A 120 -17.31 12.45 -5.59
N GLY A 121 -18.59 12.68 -5.35
CA GLY A 121 -19.41 11.84 -4.47
C GLY A 121 -19.29 12.15 -2.98
N THR A 122 -18.34 13.00 -2.58
CA THR A 122 -18.14 13.40 -1.20
C THR A 122 -19.31 14.29 -0.74
N LYS A 123 -19.85 14.01 0.44
CA LYS A 123 -20.75 14.91 1.15
C LYS A 123 -19.93 15.79 2.08
N LEU A 124 -20.00 17.09 1.89
CA LEU A 124 -19.23 18.04 2.68
C LEU A 124 -19.75 18.13 4.12
N THR A 125 -18.86 18.09 5.09
CA THR A 125 -19.15 18.33 6.50
C THR A 125 -18.94 19.79 6.88
N HIS A 126 -18.07 20.49 6.14
CA HIS A 126 -17.76 21.92 6.27
C HIS A 126 -17.80 22.59 4.91
N ASP A 127 -17.89 23.91 4.92
CA ASP A 127 -17.80 24.70 3.68
C ASP A 127 -16.46 24.46 2.99
N LEU A 128 -16.52 24.27 1.68
CA LEU A 128 -15.32 24.16 0.85
C LEU A 128 -14.92 25.54 0.37
N LEU A 129 -13.69 25.94 0.66
CA LEU A 129 -13.17 27.26 0.32
C LEU A 129 -12.17 27.17 -0.83
N ASP A 130 -12.21 28.16 -1.71
CA ASP A 130 -11.11 28.39 -2.66
C ASP A 130 -9.88 28.89 -1.89
N ALA A 131 -8.77 28.16 -1.98
CA ALA A 131 -7.54 28.50 -1.26
C ALA A 131 -6.93 29.82 -1.71
N LYS A 132 -7.21 30.25 -2.93
CA LYS A 132 -6.67 31.50 -3.50
C LYS A 132 -7.46 32.72 -3.07
N THR A 133 -8.79 32.64 -3.06
CA THR A 133 -9.68 33.78 -2.81
C THR A 133 -10.29 33.75 -1.41
N GLY A 134 -10.36 32.60 -0.76
CA GLY A 134 -11.07 32.41 0.50
C GLY A 134 -12.59 32.32 0.36
N ASP A 135 -13.12 32.36 -0.86
CA ASP A 135 -14.56 32.31 -1.11
C ASP A 135 -15.09 30.88 -0.92
N VAL A 136 -16.33 30.79 -0.43
CA VAL A 136 -17.05 29.52 -0.34
C VAL A 136 -17.45 29.07 -1.74
N VAL A 137 -16.97 27.92 -2.17
CA VAL A 137 -17.28 27.32 -3.49
C VAL A 137 -18.35 26.23 -3.41
N ALA A 138 -18.53 25.65 -2.24
CA ALA A 138 -19.60 24.70 -1.93
C ALA A 138 -19.87 24.73 -0.42
N GLU A 139 -21.13 24.55 -0.04
CA GLU A 139 -21.55 24.66 1.36
C GLU A 139 -21.56 23.32 2.08
N ALA A 140 -21.41 23.35 3.41
CA ALA A 140 -21.58 22.18 4.25
C ALA A 140 -22.95 21.52 4.01
N GLY A 141 -22.94 20.20 3.91
CA GLY A 141 -24.13 19.41 3.59
C GLY A 141 -24.33 19.15 2.10
N ASP A 142 -23.68 19.89 1.23
CA ASP A 142 -23.72 19.65 -0.22
C ASP A 142 -23.02 18.35 -0.59
N LYS A 143 -23.56 17.69 -1.60
CA LYS A 143 -22.90 16.55 -2.24
C LYS A 143 -22.15 17.01 -3.49
N LEU A 144 -20.85 16.75 -3.53
CA LEU A 144 -20.03 17.04 -4.70
C LEU A 144 -20.30 16.00 -5.81
N THR A 145 -21.32 16.26 -6.61
CA THR A 145 -21.60 15.41 -7.77
C THR A 145 -20.53 15.61 -8.85
N PRO A 146 -20.34 14.64 -9.77
CA PRO A 146 -19.39 14.81 -10.88
C PRO A 146 -19.63 16.10 -11.69
N ARG A 147 -20.89 16.48 -11.84
CA ARG A 147 -21.27 17.72 -12.54
C ARG A 147 -20.81 18.99 -11.79
N VAL A 148 -21.00 19.01 -10.47
CA VAL A 148 -20.57 20.13 -9.63
C VAL A 148 -19.03 20.23 -9.63
N CYS A 149 -18.33 19.11 -9.49
CA CYS A 149 -16.87 19.08 -9.53
C CYS A 149 -16.31 19.61 -10.86
N ARG A 150 -16.86 19.17 -11.99
CA ARG A 150 -16.44 19.68 -13.32
C ARG A 150 -16.70 21.17 -13.47
N LYS A 151 -17.85 21.65 -13.01
CA LYS A 151 -18.19 23.07 -13.05
C LYS A 151 -17.21 23.92 -12.22
N LEU A 152 -16.79 23.43 -11.06
CA LEU A 152 -15.79 24.09 -10.22
C LEU A 152 -14.41 24.10 -10.89
N GLU A 153 -14.02 22.99 -11.49
CA GLU A 153 -12.76 22.90 -12.24
C GLU A 153 -12.73 23.81 -13.46
N GLU A 154 -13.80 23.83 -14.25
CA GLU A 154 -13.97 24.71 -15.40
C GLU A 154 -13.99 26.20 -14.99
N GLY A 155 -14.47 26.48 -13.78
CA GLY A 155 -14.45 27.82 -13.17
C GLY A 155 -13.07 28.25 -12.68
N GLY A 156 -12.05 27.40 -12.81
CA GLY A 156 -10.66 27.73 -12.45
C GLY A 156 -10.25 27.37 -11.03
N LEU A 157 -11.06 26.60 -10.30
CA LEU A 157 -10.70 26.11 -8.97
C LEU A 157 -9.54 25.11 -9.07
N LYS A 158 -8.40 25.41 -8.43
CA LYS A 158 -7.19 24.59 -8.45
C LYS A 158 -6.82 24.06 -7.08
N GLU A 159 -7.01 24.85 -6.04
CA GLU A 159 -6.68 24.50 -4.67
C GLU A 159 -7.83 24.89 -3.74
N VAL A 160 -8.00 24.10 -2.69
CA VAL A 160 -9.03 24.29 -1.68
C VAL A 160 -8.44 24.32 -0.28
N LEU A 161 -9.17 24.94 0.64
CA LEU A 161 -8.87 24.89 2.07
C LEU A 161 -9.84 23.93 2.75
N VAL A 162 -9.28 23.02 3.55
CA VAL A 162 -10.04 22.07 4.34
C VAL A 162 -9.74 22.23 5.83
N HIS A 163 -10.70 21.90 6.67
CA HIS A 163 -10.57 21.93 8.13
C HIS A 163 -9.75 20.74 8.63
N ASP A 164 -9.23 20.86 9.86
CA ASP A 164 -8.52 19.75 10.54
C ASP A 164 -9.34 18.46 10.56
N GLU A 165 -10.65 18.57 10.78
CA GLU A 165 -11.56 17.43 10.86
C GLU A 165 -11.68 16.64 9.54
N GLU A 166 -11.43 17.30 8.41
CA GLU A 166 -11.38 16.62 7.10
C GLU A 166 -10.17 15.67 6.96
N LEU A 167 -9.15 15.87 7.78
CA LEU A 167 -7.97 15.00 7.83
C LEU A 167 -8.12 13.83 8.82
N TYR A 168 -9.03 13.92 9.78
CA TYR A 168 -9.21 12.85 10.76
C TYR A 168 -9.68 11.57 10.08
N GLY A 169 -9.03 10.45 10.45
CA GLY A 169 -9.27 9.15 9.86
C GLY A 169 -8.53 8.89 8.56
N ARG A 170 -7.80 9.87 8.01
CA ARG A 170 -6.87 9.66 6.90
C ARG A 170 -5.55 9.10 7.41
N TYR A 171 -4.73 8.59 6.51
CA TYR A 171 -3.48 7.92 6.87
C TYR A 171 -2.29 8.66 6.28
N ILE A 172 -1.23 8.77 7.06
CA ILE A 172 0.03 9.41 6.67
C ILE A 172 0.72 8.57 5.57
N ALA A 173 1.18 9.24 4.53
CA ALA A 173 1.85 8.60 3.39
C ALA A 173 3.35 8.36 3.63
N GLU A 174 4.01 9.21 4.40
CA GLU A 174 5.44 9.19 4.67
C GLU A 174 5.71 9.46 6.15
N ASP A 175 6.81 8.90 6.67
CA ASP A 175 7.23 9.22 8.04
C ASP A 175 7.42 10.73 8.20
N ILE A 176 6.94 11.28 9.30
CA ILE A 176 7.19 12.66 9.69
C ILE A 176 8.16 12.64 10.85
N ILE A 177 9.35 13.17 10.63
CA ILE A 177 10.44 13.15 11.57
C ILE A 177 10.90 14.56 11.93
N ASN A 178 11.48 14.71 13.12
CA ASN A 178 12.27 15.89 13.47
C ASN A 178 13.64 15.76 12.83
N GLU A 179 13.92 16.58 11.83
CA GLU A 179 15.19 16.54 11.09
C GLU A 179 16.43 16.82 11.97
N ALA A 180 16.24 17.56 13.06
CA ALA A 180 17.35 17.89 13.97
C ALA A 180 17.67 16.76 14.95
N THR A 181 16.69 16.02 15.43
CA THR A 181 16.84 15.00 16.47
C THR A 181 16.67 13.58 15.96
N GLY A 182 16.06 13.39 14.78
CA GLY A 182 15.66 12.08 14.26
C GLY A 182 14.43 11.48 14.92
N GLU A 183 13.76 12.21 15.82
CA GLU A 183 12.53 11.77 16.46
C GLU A 183 11.42 11.59 15.43
N ILE A 184 10.74 10.44 15.47
CA ILE A 184 9.61 10.14 14.59
C ILE A 184 8.32 10.60 15.29
N TYR A 185 7.63 11.57 14.70
CA TYR A 185 6.32 12.03 15.17
C TYR A 185 5.21 11.05 14.82
N VAL A 186 5.26 10.51 13.59
CA VAL A 186 4.33 9.52 13.07
C VAL A 186 5.00 8.73 11.96
N GLU A 187 4.76 7.43 11.94
CA GLU A 187 5.21 6.55 10.87
C GLU A 187 4.22 6.54 9.70
N ALA A 188 4.73 6.24 8.51
CA ALA A 188 3.90 6.03 7.31
C ALA A 188 2.82 4.98 7.60
N GLY A 189 1.59 5.25 7.18
CA GLY A 189 0.41 4.45 7.47
C GLY A 189 -0.27 4.77 8.80
N GLY A 190 0.31 5.64 9.63
CA GLY A 190 -0.31 6.10 10.86
C GLY A 190 -1.59 6.89 10.60
N GLU A 191 -2.59 6.71 11.45
CA GLU A 191 -3.87 7.43 11.34
C GLU A 191 -3.74 8.86 11.85
N ILE A 192 -4.33 9.79 11.13
CA ILE A 192 -4.39 11.20 11.53
C ILE A 192 -5.57 11.38 12.46
N ASP A 193 -5.30 11.90 13.64
CA ASP A 193 -6.28 12.29 14.64
C ASP A 193 -5.98 13.71 15.18
N GLU A 194 -6.82 14.19 16.06
CA GLU A 194 -6.66 15.52 16.67
C GLU A 194 -5.33 15.63 17.44
N GLU A 195 -4.96 14.60 18.18
CA GLU A 195 -3.73 14.59 18.99
C GLU A 195 -2.49 14.70 18.09
N LEU A 196 -2.45 13.97 16.99
CA LEU A 196 -1.35 14.06 16.02
C LEU A 196 -1.22 15.46 15.44
N LEU A 197 -2.33 16.08 15.03
CA LEU A 197 -2.30 17.43 14.45
C LEU A 197 -1.82 18.47 15.46
N VAL A 198 -2.17 18.33 16.74
CA VAL A 198 -1.63 19.18 17.82
C VAL A 198 -0.13 19.00 17.95
N VAL A 199 0.37 17.76 18.01
CA VAL A 199 1.81 17.46 18.10
C VAL A 199 2.57 18.07 16.92
N LEU A 200 2.07 17.88 15.70
CA LEU A 200 2.69 18.43 14.49
C LEU A 200 2.70 19.97 14.48
N SER A 201 1.63 20.58 14.92
CA SER A 201 1.52 22.06 15.03
C SER A 201 2.54 22.61 16.04
N GLU A 202 2.66 22.00 17.21
CA GLU A 202 3.63 22.40 18.25
C GLU A 202 5.07 22.21 17.78
N ALA A 203 5.33 21.18 16.97
CA ALA A 203 6.63 20.92 16.37
C ALA A 203 6.97 21.83 15.18
N GLY A 204 6.04 22.67 14.73
CA GLY A 204 6.23 23.56 13.59
C GLY A 204 6.16 22.86 12.24
N VAL A 205 5.61 21.65 12.17
CA VAL A 205 5.39 20.93 10.91
C VAL A 205 4.24 21.58 10.14
N LYS A 206 4.53 22.06 8.92
CA LYS A 206 3.59 22.82 8.10
C LYS A 206 3.07 22.08 6.89
N SER A 207 3.54 20.88 6.65
CA SER A 207 3.09 20.06 5.52
C SER A 207 3.04 18.59 5.90
N LEU A 208 2.10 17.88 5.33
CA LEU A 208 2.00 16.43 5.44
C LEU A 208 1.45 15.84 4.15
N GLY A 209 1.81 14.59 3.89
CA GLY A 209 1.21 13.79 2.84
C GLY A 209 0.27 12.75 3.44
N ALA A 210 -0.89 12.58 2.83
CA ALA A 210 -1.86 11.56 3.20
C ALA A 210 -2.10 10.59 2.05
N LEU A 211 -2.45 9.35 2.38
CA LEU A 211 -2.81 8.34 1.38
C LEU A 211 -4.16 8.69 0.74
N ALA A 212 -4.22 8.60 -0.59
CA ALA A 212 -5.45 8.83 -1.35
C ALA A 212 -6.38 7.60 -1.25
N ILE A 213 -7.09 7.47 -0.14
CA ILE A 213 -8.04 6.39 0.13
C ILE A 213 -9.43 7.01 0.22
N ASP A 214 -10.32 6.60 -0.70
CA ASP A 214 -11.70 7.11 -0.77
C ASP A 214 -12.74 6.15 -0.14
N HIS A 215 -12.32 4.96 0.26
CA HIS A 215 -13.17 3.88 0.78
C HIS A 215 -14.27 3.38 -0.19
N ILE A 216 -14.23 3.79 -1.43
CA ILE A 216 -15.17 3.38 -2.49
C ILE A 216 -14.42 2.58 -3.57
N ASN A 217 -13.48 3.21 -4.26
CA ASN A 217 -12.67 2.59 -5.32
C ASN A 217 -11.31 2.14 -4.80
N ILE A 218 -10.76 2.86 -3.83
CA ILE A 218 -9.47 2.58 -3.21
C ILE A 218 -9.69 2.42 -1.71
N GLY A 219 -9.54 1.20 -1.24
CA GLY A 219 -9.72 0.85 0.17
C GLY A 219 -8.41 0.81 0.95
N PRO A 220 -8.48 0.74 2.29
CA PRO A 220 -7.32 0.75 3.17
C PRO A 220 -6.68 -0.65 3.34
N TYR A 221 -6.84 -1.57 2.40
CA TYR A 221 -6.45 -2.98 2.55
C TYR A 221 -4.96 -3.16 2.85
N ILE A 222 -4.09 -2.56 2.05
CA ILE A 222 -2.64 -2.67 2.24
C ILE A 222 -2.19 -1.90 3.48
N ARG A 223 -2.75 -0.71 3.72
CA ARG A 223 -2.49 0.04 4.97
C ARG A 223 -2.85 -0.78 6.20
N ASN A 224 -4.03 -1.38 6.23
CA ASN A 224 -4.49 -2.21 7.35
C ASN A 224 -3.63 -3.46 7.51
N THR A 225 -3.21 -4.06 6.41
CA THR A 225 -2.33 -5.23 6.43
C THR A 225 -0.96 -4.88 7.01
N LEU A 226 -0.38 -3.74 6.62
CA LEU A 226 0.86 -3.23 7.23
C LEU A 226 0.72 -2.98 8.74
N ALA A 227 -0.43 -2.49 9.17
CA ALA A 227 -0.68 -2.21 10.59
C ALA A 227 -0.69 -3.47 11.46
N VAL A 228 -1.10 -4.62 10.93
CA VAL A 228 -1.10 -5.91 11.64
C VAL A 228 0.14 -6.74 11.39
N ASP A 229 0.95 -6.41 10.39
CA ASP A 229 2.21 -7.10 10.11
C ASP A 229 3.25 -6.73 11.16
N LYS A 230 3.84 -7.73 11.78
CA LYS A 230 4.89 -7.54 12.81
C LYS A 230 6.26 -7.30 12.21
N ASN A 231 6.45 -7.67 10.95
CA ASN A 231 7.72 -7.53 10.25
C ASN A 231 7.97 -6.06 9.85
N ARG A 232 9.20 -5.62 9.94
CA ARG A 232 9.63 -4.26 9.59
C ARG A 232 10.82 -4.22 8.65
N SER A 233 11.36 -5.39 8.28
CA SER A 233 12.52 -5.53 7.42
C SER A 233 12.41 -6.77 6.53
N ARG A 234 13.22 -6.79 5.46
CA ARG A 234 13.35 -7.95 4.58
C ARG A 234 13.81 -9.19 5.35
N GLU A 235 14.78 -9.03 6.24
CA GLU A 235 15.31 -10.12 7.06
C GLU A 235 14.22 -10.77 7.90
N GLU A 236 13.44 -9.98 8.65
CA GLU A 236 12.32 -10.48 9.46
C GLU A 236 11.27 -11.19 8.60
N ALA A 237 10.93 -10.61 7.44
CA ALA A 237 9.97 -11.18 6.51
C ALA A 237 10.44 -12.54 5.96
N LEU A 238 11.69 -12.64 5.54
CA LEU A 238 12.29 -13.90 5.07
C LEU A 238 12.28 -14.98 6.15
N MET A 239 12.60 -14.60 7.39
CA MET A 239 12.57 -15.54 8.54
C MET A 239 11.16 -16.07 8.78
N ASP A 240 10.14 -15.23 8.71
CA ASP A 240 8.76 -15.66 8.89
C ASP A 240 8.27 -16.59 7.76
N ILE A 241 8.61 -16.27 6.52
CA ILE A 241 8.31 -17.14 5.38
C ILE A 241 8.98 -18.50 5.56
N TYR A 242 10.24 -18.52 5.98
CA TYR A 242 10.96 -19.76 6.24
C TYR A 242 10.27 -20.61 7.33
N ARG A 243 9.88 -20.00 8.44
CA ARG A 243 9.18 -20.70 9.54
C ARG A 243 7.85 -21.32 9.10
N VAL A 244 7.15 -20.65 8.17
CA VAL A 244 5.90 -21.17 7.60
C VAL A 244 6.16 -22.35 6.68
N MET A 245 7.19 -22.26 5.83
CA MET A 245 7.52 -23.30 4.86
C MET A 245 8.22 -24.51 5.48
N ARG A 246 9.00 -24.30 6.53
CA ARG A 246 9.77 -25.35 7.24
C ARG A 246 9.58 -25.23 8.77
N PRO A 247 8.39 -25.62 9.27
CA PRO A 247 8.12 -25.55 10.71
C PRO A 247 9.11 -26.39 11.51
N GLY A 248 9.61 -25.84 12.62
CA GLY A 248 10.51 -26.52 13.53
C GLY A 248 12.00 -26.44 13.16
N GLU A 249 12.35 -25.91 12.00
CA GLU A 249 13.73 -25.65 11.62
C GLU A 249 14.13 -24.22 12.01
N PRO A 250 15.25 -24.00 12.74
CA PRO A 250 15.70 -22.66 13.06
C PRO A 250 16.16 -21.93 11.78
N PRO A 251 15.59 -20.76 11.47
CA PRO A 251 15.99 -20.03 10.27
C PRO A 251 17.32 -19.29 10.48
N THR A 252 18.12 -19.22 9.40
CA THR A 252 19.20 -18.26 9.25
C THR A 252 18.88 -17.36 8.07
N LEU A 253 19.47 -16.17 7.98
CA LEU A 253 19.24 -15.29 6.85
C LEU A 253 19.62 -15.97 5.51
N GLU A 254 20.75 -16.67 5.49
CA GLU A 254 21.22 -17.38 4.29
C GLU A 254 20.25 -18.47 3.83
N THR A 255 19.78 -19.32 4.76
CA THR A 255 18.85 -20.40 4.42
C THR A 255 17.47 -19.85 4.04
N ALA A 256 16.99 -18.81 4.70
CA ALA A 256 15.74 -18.17 4.37
C ALA A 256 15.79 -17.49 2.99
N GLU A 257 16.86 -16.78 2.68
CA GLU A 257 17.09 -16.19 1.36
C GLU A 257 17.14 -17.24 0.26
N ALA A 258 17.93 -18.28 0.46
CA ALA A 258 18.09 -19.37 -0.52
C ALA A 258 16.75 -20.05 -0.81
N MET A 259 15.96 -20.32 0.22
CA MET A 259 14.63 -20.91 0.05
C MET A 259 13.70 -19.97 -0.71
N PHE A 260 13.64 -18.70 -0.35
CA PHE A 260 12.76 -17.73 -1.01
C PHE A 260 13.11 -17.57 -2.49
N GLN A 261 14.40 -17.49 -2.82
CA GLN A 261 14.87 -17.44 -4.20
C GLN A 261 14.47 -18.73 -4.98
N SER A 262 14.54 -19.89 -4.34
CA SER A 262 14.16 -21.15 -4.98
C SER A 262 12.65 -21.29 -5.23
N LEU A 263 11.82 -20.63 -4.44
CA LEU A 263 10.36 -20.73 -4.58
C LEU A 263 9.85 -20.06 -5.87
N PHE A 264 10.39 -18.89 -6.25
CA PHE A 264 9.81 -18.07 -7.31
C PHE A 264 10.82 -17.54 -8.35
N PHE A 265 12.12 -17.56 -8.05
CA PHE A 265 13.13 -16.88 -8.86
C PHE A 265 14.19 -17.84 -9.47
N ASP A 266 14.03 -19.14 -9.27
CA ASP A 266 14.86 -20.16 -9.88
C ASP A 266 14.12 -20.75 -11.08
N ALA A 267 14.64 -20.52 -12.29
CA ALA A 267 14.01 -20.96 -13.53
C ALA A 267 13.87 -22.50 -13.66
N GLU A 268 14.69 -23.26 -12.93
CA GLU A 268 14.58 -24.71 -12.91
C GLU A 268 13.44 -25.20 -12.00
N ARG A 269 13.08 -24.42 -11.00
CA ARG A 269 12.09 -24.78 -9.98
C ARG A 269 10.75 -24.06 -10.12
N TYR A 270 10.73 -22.91 -10.79
CA TYR A 270 9.52 -22.15 -11.01
C TYR A 270 9.41 -21.74 -12.48
N ASP A 271 8.30 -22.10 -13.09
CA ASP A 271 7.97 -21.72 -14.47
C ASP A 271 6.47 -21.50 -14.59
N LEU A 272 6.09 -20.26 -14.92
CA LEU A 272 4.71 -19.92 -15.18
C LEU A 272 4.24 -20.44 -16.54
N SER A 273 5.16 -20.74 -17.45
CA SER A 273 5.02 -21.03 -18.88
C SER A 273 4.58 -19.81 -19.70
N ALA A 274 4.76 -19.89 -21.01
CA ALA A 274 4.29 -18.85 -21.92
C ALA A 274 2.75 -18.65 -21.86
N VAL A 275 2.02 -19.76 -21.80
CA VAL A 275 0.55 -19.74 -21.67
C VAL A 275 0.11 -19.12 -20.35
N GLY A 276 0.74 -19.51 -19.24
CA GLY A 276 0.46 -18.94 -17.92
C GLY A 276 0.76 -17.44 -17.87
N ARG A 277 1.87 -17.02 -18.48
CA ARG A 277 2.24 -15.60 -18.56
C ARG A 277 1.24 -14.77 -19.35
N VAL A 278 0.81 -15.27 -20.51
CA VAL A 278 -0.22 -14.59 -21.33
C VAL A 278 -1.53 -14.46 -20.57
N LYS A 279 -1.97 -15.51 -19.88
CA LYS A 279 -3.19 -15.46 -19.07
C LYS A 279 -3.07 -14.50 -17.88
N MET A 280 -1.92 -14.46 -17.24
CA MET A 280 -1.64 -13.52 -16.15
C MET A 280 -1.67 -12.07 -16.67
N ASN A 281 -0.97 -11.78 -17.74
CA ASN A 281 -0.93 -10.45 -18.34
C ASN A 281 -2.31 -9.96 -18.73
N ALA A 282 -3.13 -10.82 -19.36
CA ALA A 282 -4.50 -10.50 -19.72
C ALA A 282 -5.37 -10.19 -18.49
N ARG A 283 -5.22 -10.97 -17.42
CA ARG A 283 -5.97 -10.76 -16.17
C ARG A 283 -5.55 -9.50 -15.42
N LEU A 284 -4.27 -9.17 -15.45
CA LEU A 284 -3.72 -7.98 -14.79
C LEU A 284 -3.73 -6.73 -15.69
N ASN A 285 -4.18 -6.86 -16.92
CA ASN A 285 -4.20 -5.79 -17.92
C ASN A 285 -2.81 -5.16 -18.13
N VAL A 286 -1.81 -6.01 -18.23
CA VAL A 286 -0.41 -5.66 -18.45
C VAL A 286 0.00 -6.10 -19.86
N GLU A 287 0.64 -5.20 -20.62
CA GLU A 287 1.25 -5.54 -21.89
C GLU A 287 2.51 -6.38 -21.66
N GLY A 288 2.61 -7.52 -22.37
CA GLY A 288 3.70 -8.48 -22.23
C GLY A 288 4.60 -8.55 -23.44
#